data_bddff59ee9af908aeb3ee01cb348d7a6
#
_entry.id   bddff59ee9af908aeb3ee01cb348d7a6
#
_cell.length_a   1.000
_cell.length_b   1.000
_cell.length_c   1.000
_cell.angle_alpha   90.00
_cell.angle_beta   90.00
_cell.angle_gamma   90.00
#
_symmetry.space_group_name_H-M   'P 1'
#
loop_
_entity.id
_entity.type
_entity.pdbx_description
1 polymer ?
#
loop_
_entity_poly.entity_id
_entity_poly.type
_entity_poly.pdbx_seq_one_letter_code
_entity_poly.pdbx_strand_id
1 'polypeptide(L)'
;MSWFSKNKQDANFESLETSVATLLIHAARLDENYSQDEKLTINRCLVELGFGENDKVEKLIDRCEALEKESNQILHLTQEIKKLKYTDRLKIIEVLVQVVYADGKMDEFEDNLIRRVCGLVYVENADVGPIKENIKKKLTL
;
A
#
# COMPACT_ATOMS: atom_id res chain seq x y z
N MET A 1 10.79 7.00 14.38
CA MET A 1 9.68 7.98 14.39
C MET A 1 8.76 7.74 13.19
N SER A 2 7.48 7.76 13.44
CA SER A 2 6.53 7.52 12.36
C SER A 2 6.52 8.67 11.37
N TRP A 3 6.49 8.32 10.11
CA TRP A 3 6.43 9.22 8.98
C TRP A 3 5.12 10.05 8.98
N PHE A 4 4.04 9.47 9.54
CA PHE A 4 2.72 10.10 9.60
C PHE A 4 2.46 10.85 10.91
N SER A 5 3.45 10.96 11.79
CA SER A 5 3.24 11.51 13.14
C SER A 5 2.75 12.97 13.16
N LYS A 6 3.03 13.72 12.10
CA LYS A 6 2.67 15.13 12.01
C LYS A 6 1.18 15.38 11.84
N ASN A 7 0.41 14.36 11.47
CA ASN A 7 -1.01 14.50 11.13
C ASN A 7 -1.94 13.75 12.09
N LYS A 8 -1.50 13.54 13.32
CA LYS A 8 -2.28 12.78 14.30
C LYS A 8 -3.65 13.37 14.61
N GLN A 9 -3.83 14.67 14.42
CA GLN A 9 -5.10 15.32 14.71
C GLN A 9 -6.14 15.11 13.61
N ASP A 10 -5.67 14.94 12.37
CA ASP A 10 -6.56 14.88 11.20
C ASP A 10 -6.85 13.43 10.77
N ALA A 11 -5.96 12.50 11.07
CA ALA A 11 -6.13 11.09 10.69
C ALA A 11 -6.07 10.22 11.93
N ASN A 12 -6.96 9.21 11.98
CA ASN A 12 -6.87 8.17 12.98
C ASN A 12 -5.71 7.26 12.60
N PHE A 13 -4.60 7.38 13.32
CA PHE A 13 -3.36 6.69 12.98
C PHE A 13 -3.50 5.18 12.97
N GLU A 14 -4.21 4.63 13.95
CA GLU A 14 -4.46 3.18 14.00
C GLU A 14 -5.31 2.73 12.81
N SER A 15 -6.33 3.50 12.47
CA SER A 15 -7.16 3.21 11.30
C SER A 15 -6.36 3.34 10.01
N LEU A 16 -5.43 4.30 9.94
CA LEU A 16 -4.56 4.48 8.80
C LEU A 16 -3.65 3.28 8.60
N GLU A 17 -2.99 2.79 9.65
CA GLU A 17 -2.12 1.61 9.58
C GLU A 17 -2.89 0.40 9.05
N THR A 18 -4.07 0.17 9.61
CA THR A 18 -4.94 -0.93 9.21
C THR A 18 -5.37 -0.79 7.74
N SER A 19 -5.77 0.41 7.34
CA SER A 19 -6.22 0.66 5.98
C SER A 19 -5.10 0.43 4.96
N VAL A 20 -3.91 0.95 5.23
CA VAL A 20 -2.77 0.79 4.33
C VAL A 20 -2.37 -0.69 4.24
N ALA A 21 -2.21 -1.36 5.37
CA ALA A 21 -1.84 -2.78 5.38
C ALA A 21 -2.86 -3.64 4.64
N THR A 22 -4.15 -3.40 4.89
CA THR A 22 -5.22 -4.16 4.22
C THR A 22 -5.23 -3.89 2.72
N LEU A 23 -5.00 -2.65 2.31
CA LEU A 23 -4.93 -2.31 0.89
C LEU A 23 -3.78 -3.04 0.19
N LEU A 24 -2.61 -3.10 0.82
CA LEU A 24 -1.45 -3.79 0.25
C LEU A 24 -1.70 -5.30 0.13
N ILE A 25 -2.35 -5.89 1.13
CA ILE A 25 -2.73 -7.30 1.11
C ILE A 25 -3.73 -7.55 -0.01
N HIS A 26 -4.73 -6.67 -0.15
CA HIS A 26 -5.71 -6.77 -1.22
C HIS A 26 -5.03 -6.75 -2.60
N ALA A 27 -4.08 -5.85 -2.78
CA ALA A 27 -3.33 -5.77 -4.03
C ALA A 27 -2.55 -7.05 -4.31
N ALA A 28 -1.91 -7.61 -3.28
CA ALA A 28 -1.13 -8.83 -3.43
C ALA A 28 -1.99 -10.05 -3.76
N ARG A 29 -3.24 -10.06 -3.31
CA ARG A 29 -4.16 -11.19 -3.55
C ARG A 29 -4.90 -11.13 -4.87
N LEU A 30 -4.77 -10.03 -5.63
CA LEU A 30 -5.50 -9.88 -6.89
C LEU A 30 -5.16 -10.95 -7.92
N ASP A 31 -3.92 -11.40 -7.96
CA ASP A 31 -3.49 -12.43 -8.91
C ASP A 31 -3.68 -13.84 -8.37
N GLU A 32 -4.41 -14.01 -7.28
CA GLU A 32 -4.70 -15.27 -6.61
C GLU A 32 -3.45 -15.98 -6.08
N ASN A 33 -2.31 -15.31 -6.09
CA ASN A 33 -1.04 -15.91 -5.73
C ASN A 33 -0.31 -15.06 -4.67
N TYR A 34 -0.96 -14.92 -3.52
CA TYR A 34 -0.38 -14.18 -2.39
C TYR A 34 0.79 -14.98 -1.83
N SER A 35 1.96 -14.73 -2.37
CA SER A 35 3.17 -15.48 -2.06
C SER A 35 3.86 -14.99 -0.78
N GLN A 36 4.78 -15.81 -0.28
CA GLN A 36 5.61 -15.41 0.86
C GLN A 36 6.48 -14.20 0.51
N ASP A 37 6.96 -14.13 -0.74
CA ASP A 37 7.76 -12.99 -1.20
C ASP A 37 6.97 -11.69 -1.16
N GLU A 38 5.71 -11.73 -1.57
CA GLU A 38 4.82 -10.57 -1.51
C GLU A 38 4.57 -10.16 -0.06
N LYS A 39 4.36 -11.13 0.82
CA LYS A 39 4.15 -10.86 2.24
C LYS A 39 5.39 -10.21 2.87
N LEU A 40 6.58 -10.68 2.52
CA LEU A 40 7.83 -10.09 2.99
C LEU A 40 8.00 -8.66 2.46
N THR A 41 7.61 -8.42 1.22
CA THR A 41 7.65 -7.08 0.63
C THR A 41 6.70 -6.13 1.38
N ILE A 42 5.48 -6.58 1.70
CA ILE A 42 4.53 -5.80 2.47
C ILE A 42 5.11 -5.47 3.85
N ASN A 43 5.69 -6.46 4.52
CA ASN A 43 6.30 -6.26 5.83
C ASN A 43 7.37 -5.16 5.77
N ARG A 44 8.30 -5.28 4.82
CA ARG A 44 9.37 -4.29 4.65
C ARG A 44 8.81 -2.90 4.38
N CYS A 45 7.82 -2.80 3.52
CA CYS A 45 7.21 -1.51 3.18
C CYS A 45 6.53 -0.86 4.37
N LEU A 46 5.82 -1.63 5.19
CA LEU A 46 5.15 -1.10 6.37
C LEU A 46 6.15 -0.64 7.43
N VAL A 47 7.27 -1.35 7.58
CA VAL A 47 8.36 -0.92 8.45
C VAL A 47 8.95 0.39 7.95
N GLU A 48 9.20 0.51 6.66
CA GLU A 48 9.72 1.74 6.04
C GLU A 48 8.77 2.92 6.21
N LEU A 49 7.46 2.68 6.20
CA LEU A 49 6.46 3.72 6.43
C LEU A 49 6.38 4.15 7.90
N GLY A 50 7.08 3.46 8.79
CA GLY A 50 7.13 3.82 10.20
C GLY A 50 5.97 3.27 11.03
N PHE A 51 5.33 2.20 10.58
CA PHE A 51 4.22 1.58 11.31
C PHE A 51 4.68 0.63 12.42
N GLY A 52 5.97 0.51 12.64
CA GLY A 52 6.54 -0.27 13.72
C GLY A 52 7.71 -1.10 13.26
N GLU A 53 8.26 -1.89 14.19
CA GLU A 53 9.32 -2.85 13.89
C GLU A 53 8.70 -4.15 13.37
N ASN A 54 9.55 -5.07 12.92
CA ASN A 54 9.11 -6.30 12.27
C ASN A 54 8.03 -7.06 13.05
N ASP A 55 8.19 -7.22 14.36
CA ASP A 55 7.24 -7.99 15.17
C ASP A 55 5.86 -7.34 15.19
N LYS A 56 5.82 -6.02 15.35
CA LYS A 56 4.57 -5.28 15.37
C LYS A 56 3.89 -5.33 14.01
N VAL A 57 4.68 -5.19 12.95
CA VAL A 57 4.17 -5.21 11.58
C VAL A 57 3.65 -6.61 11.22
N GLU A 58 4.32 -7.67 11.65
CA GLU A 58 3.81 -9.03 11.44
C GLU A 58 2.43 -9.23 12.06
N LYS A 59 2.23 -8.75 13.28
CA LYS A 59 0.93 -8.83 13.94
C LYS A 59 -0.11 -8.00 13.22
N LEU A 60 0.28 -6.83 12.71
CA LEU A 60 -0.61 -5.98 11.92
C LEU A 60 -1.04 -6.70 10.64
N ILE A 61 -0.11 -7.32 9.94
CA ILE A 61 -0.41 -8.07 8.72
C ILE A 61 -1.36 -9.22 9.01
N ASP A 62 -1.09 -10.01 10.04
CA ASP A 62 -1.95 -11.15 10.40
C ASP A 62 -3.38 -10.70 10.66
N ARG A 63 -3.55 -9.60 11.40
CA ARG A 63 -4.87 -9.03 11.68
C ARG A 63 -5.55 -8.56 10.40
N CYS A 64 -4.79 -7.88 9.53
CA CYS A 64 -5.34 -7.31 8.30
C CYS A 64 -5.63 -8.38 7.26
N GLU A 65 -4.93 -9.50 7.26
CA GLU A 65 -5.25 -10.62 6.37
C GLU A 65 -6.68 -11.12 6.61
N ALA A 66 -7.10 -11.18 7.86
CA ALA A 66 -8.47 -11.56 8.19
C ALA A 66 -9.46 -10.48 7.77
N LEU A 67 -9.13 -9.22 8.00
CA LEU A 67 -10.01 -8.09 7.64
C LEU A 67 -10.19 -7.99 6.12
N GLU A 68 -9.13 -8.23 5.34
CA GLU A 68 -9.21 -8.13 3.89
C GLU A 68 -10.16 -9.17 3.31
N LYS A 69 -10.22 -10.37 3.87
CA LYS A 69 -11.14 -11.41 3.42
C LYS A 69 -12.61 -11.00 3.58
N GLU A 70 -12.91 -10.15 4.55
CA GLU A 70 -14.26 -9.72 4.85
C GLU A 70 -14.67 -8.47 4.10
N SER A 71 -13.72 -7.71 3.56
CA SER A 71 -13.98 -6.42 2.94
C SER A 71 -13.52 -6.42 1.49
N ASN A 72 -14.45 -6.17 0.58
CA ASN A 72 -14.16 -6.05 -0.85
C ASN A 72 -14.17 -4.62 -1.33
N GLN A 73 -14.27 -3.64 -0.42
CA GLN A 73 -14.46 -2.24 -0.82
C GLN A 73 -13.21 -1.41 -0.65
N ILE A 74 -12.51 -1.20 -1.75
CA ILE A 74 -11.33 -0.32 -1.82
C ILE A 74 -11.65 1.08 -1.33
N LEU A 75 -12.86 1.58 -1.64
CA LEU A 75 -13.29 2.91 -1.24
C LEU A 75 -13.14 3.11 0.28
N HIS A 76 -13.53 2.11 1.06
CA HIS A 76 -13.42 2.18 2.51
C HIS A 76 -11.95 2.25 2.97
N LEU A 77 -11.10 1.48 2.30
CA LEU A 77 -9.67 1.42 2.66
C LEU A 77 -8.92 2.71 2.34
N THR A 78 -9.42 3.51 1.41
CA THR A 78 -8.75 4.74 0.99
C THR A 78 -9.16 5.97 1.77
N GLN A 79 -10.20 5.89 2.61
CA GLN A 79 -10.75 7.05 3.31
C GLN A 79 -9.74 7.76 4.23
N GLU A 80 -8.95 7.00 4.99
CA GLU A 80 -7.95 7.59 5.87
C GLU A 80 -6.74 8.10 5.07
N ILE A 81 -6.41 7.40 3.99
CA ILE A 81 -5.27 7.76 3.14
C ILE A 81 -5.47 9.14 2.50
N LYS A 82 -6.66 9.40 1.99
CA LYS A 82 -6.92 10.67 1.28
C LYS A 82 -6.90 11.90 2.17
N LYS A 83 -6.92 11.72 3.50
CA LYS A 83 -6.79 12.83 4.45
C LYS A 83 -5.35 13.31 4.63
N LEU A 84 -4.38 12.53 4.14
CA LEU A 84 -2.96 12.84 4.29
C LEU A 84 -2.52 13.95 3.36
N LYS A 85 -1.33 14.50 3.62
CA LYS A 85 -0.67 15.43 2.71
C LYS A 85 -0.36 14.71 1.39
N TYR A 86 -0.24 15.48 0.31
CA TYR A 86 0.02 14.92 -1.02
C TYR A 86 1.28 14.06 -1.05
N THR A 87 2.38 14.53 -0.44
CA THR A 87 3.63 13.77 -0.40
C THR A 87 3.47 12.43 0.30
N ASP A 88 2.65 12.38 1.35
CA ASP A 88 2.38 11.15 2.10
C ASP A 88 1.50 10.20 1.28
N ARG A 89 0.50 10.74 0.60
CA ARG A 89 -0.34 9.94 -0.30
C ARG A 89 0.48 9.33 -1.43
N LEU A 90 1.38 10.14 -1.99
CA LEU A 90 2.26 9.67 -3.06
C LEU A 90 3.20 8.56 -2.57
N LYS A 91 3.68 8.65 -1.34
CA LYS A 91 4.52 7.62 -0.74
C LYS A 91 3.78 6.28 -0.59
N ILE A 92 2.51 6.35 -0.23
CA ILE A 92 1.69 5.14 -0.13
C ILE A 92 1.48 4.52 -1.51
N ILE A 93 1.28 5.33 -2.54
CA ILE A 93 1.18 4.83 -3.91
C ILE A 93 2.50 4.17 -4.33
N GLU A 94 3.65 4.75 -3.98
CA GLU A 94 4.95 4.15 -4.26
C GLU A 94 5.06 2.76 -3.63
N VAL A 95 4.64 2.62 -2.38
CA VAL A 95 4.65 1.32 -1.68
C VAL A 95 3.69 0.34 -2.35
N LEU A 96 2.50 0.81 -2.75
CA LEU A 96 1.54 -0.02 -3.46
C LEU A 96 2.14 -0.58 -4.76
N VAL A 97 2.82 0.27 -5.52
CA VAL A 97 3.47 -0.14 -6.77
C VAL A 97 4.58 -1.19 -6.49
N GLN A 98 5.35 -1.00 -5.41
CA GLN A 98 6.37 -1.98 -5.01
C GLN A 98 5.76 -3.35 -4.75
N VAL A 99 4.64 -3.40 -4.05
CA VAL A 99 3.97 -4.67 -3.74
C VAL A 99 3.41 -5.31 -5.02
N VAL A 100 2.78 -4.50 -5.85
CA VAL A 100 2.16 -5.00 -7.10
C VAL A 100 3.21 -5.57 -8.04
N TYR A 101 4.39 -4.96 -8.12
CA TYR A 101 5.45 -5.40 -9.02
C TYR A 101 6.43 -6.40 -8.39
N ALA A 102 6.18 -6.82 -7.15
CA ALA A 102 7.14 -7.64 -6.39
C ALA A 102 7.46 -8.99 -7.05
N ASP A 103 6.51 -9.56 -7.79
CA ASP A 103 6.70 -10.85 -8.47
C ASP A 103 7.31 -10.71 -9.87
N GLY A 104 7.63 -9.49 -10.29
CA GLY A 104 8.19 -9.23 -11.61
C GLY A 104 7.19 -9.24 -12.75
N LYS A 105 5.94 -9.47 -12.47
CA LYS A 105 4.87 -9.49 -13.47
C LYS A 105 4.10 -8.18 -13.45
N MET A 106 3.70 -7.70 -14.62
CA MET A 106 2.89 -6.51 -14.75
C MET A 106 1.57 -6.89 -15.39
N ASP A 107 0.58 -7.14 -14.54
CA ASP A 107 -0.74 -7.57 -14.93
C ASP A 107 -1.64 -6.35 -15.15
N GLU A 108 -2.55 -6.42 -16.12
CA GLU A 108 -3.54 -5.38 -16.38
C GLU A 108 -4.40 -5.09 -15.16
N PHE A 109 -4.81 -6.12 -14.44
CA PHE A 109 -5.66 -5.96 -13.25
C PHE A 109 -4.93 -5.18 -12.16
N GLU A 110 -3.63 -5.41 -12.01
CA GLU A 110 -2.81 -4.72 -11.04
C GLU A 110 -2.62 -3.26 -11.42
N ASP A 111 -2.39 -2.97 -12.70
CA ASP A 111 -2.31 -1.60 -13.20
C ASP A 111 -3.64 -0.87 -13.03
N ASN A 112 -4.75 -1.54 -13.25
CA ASN A 112 -6.08 -0.97 -13.04
C ASN A 112 -6.31 -0.65 -11.57
N LEU A 113 -5.84 -1.50 -10.66
CA LEU A 113 -5.93 -1.23 -9.23
C LEU A 113 -5.16 0.03 -8.85
N ILE A 114 -3.91 0.15 -9.31
CA ILE A 114 -3.09 1.33 -9.05
C ILE A 114 -3.83 2.58 -9.52
N ARG A 115 -4.38 2.54 -10.71
CA ARG A 115 -5.10 3.67 -11.30
C ARG A 115 -6.34 4.03 -10.48
N ARG A 116 -7.12 3.03 -10.04
CA ARG A 116 -8.30 3.24 -9.21
C ARG A 116 -7.95 3.87 -7.88
N VAL A 117 -6.91 3.33 -7.21
CA VAL A 117 -6.48 3.87 -5.92
C VAL A 117 -6.00 5.30 -6.07
N CYS A 118 -5.21 5.60 -7.12
CA CYS A 118 -4.77 6.97 -7.39
C CYS A 118 -5.95 7.93 -7.54
N GLY A 119 -7.00 7.51 -8.23
CA GLY A 119 -8.21 8.32 -8.35
C GLY A 119 -8.90 8.54 -7.03
N LEU A 120 -8.97 7.51 -6.19
CA LEU A 120 -9.66 7.59 -4.90
C LEU A 120 -8.91 8.43 -3.86
N VAL A 121 -7.58 8.47 -3.93
CA VAL A 121 -6.78 9.25 -2.98
C VAL A 121 -6.27 10.56 -3.58
N TYR A 122 -6.75 10.93 -4.76
CA TYR A 122 -6.41 12.19 -5.45
C TYR A 122 -4.91 12.36 -5.69
N VAL A 123 -4.29 11.33 -6.27
CA VAL A 123 -2.88 11.39 -6.71
C VAL A 123 -2.86 11.47 -8.23
N GLU A 124 -2.07 12.41 -8.75
CA GLU A 124 -1.99 12.66 -10.19
C GLU A 124 -1.25 11.53 -10.92
N ASN A 125 -1.80 11.08 -12.05
CA ASN A 125 -1.16 10.04 -12.87
C ASN A 125 0.24 10.46 -13.34
N ALA A 126 0.44 11.76 -13.59
CA ALA A 126 1.74 12.28 -14.01
C ALA A 126 2.83 12.03 -12.98
N ASP A 127 2.47 11.99 -11.68
CA ASP A 127 3.44 11.76 -10.62
C ASP A 127 3.68 10.27 -10.38
N VAL A 128 2.79 9.41 -10.85
CA VAL A 128 2.90 7.96 -10.67
C VAL A 128 3.82 7.33 -11.73
N GLY A 129 3.83 7.88 -12.93
CA GLY A 129 4.68 7.36 -14.03
C GLY A 129 6.13 7.21 -13.65
N PRO A 130 6.79 8.27 -13.12
CA PRO A 130 8.17 8.17 -12.67
C PRO A 130 8.38 7.15 -11.57
N ILE A 131 7.41 7.00 -10.66
CA ILE A 131 7.48 6.01 -9.59
C ILE A 131 7.52 4.60 -10.18
N LYS A 132 6.64 4.30 -11.13
CA LYS A 132 6.61 3.01 -11.80
C LYS A 132 7.93 2.71 -12.51
N GLU A 133 8.48 3.70 -13.21
CA GLU A 133 9.74 3.53 -13.93
C GLU A 133 10.90 3.25 -12.97
N ASN A 134 10.98 3.97 -11.86
CA ASN A 134 12.04 3.75 -10.87
C ASN A 134 11.95 2.36 -10.26
N ILE A 135 10.76 1.91 -9.95
CA ILE A 135 10.57 0.59 -9.36
C ILE A 135 10.90 -0.52 -10.36
N LYS A 136 10.50 -0.35 -11.62
CA LYS A 136 10.86 -1.29 -12.69
C LYS A 136 12.37 -1.43 -12.81
N LYS A 137 13.11 -0.31 -12.77
CA LYS A 137 14.57 -0.31 -12.85
C LYS A 137 15.21 -1.07 -11.69
N LYS A 138 14.70 -0.86 -10.47
CA LYS A 138 15.20 -1.54 -9.27
C LYS A 138 14.97 -3.05 -9.34
N LEU A 139 13.89 -3.47 -9.97
CA LEU A 139 13.54 -4.87 -10.12
C LEU A 139 14.09 -5.49 -11.40
N THR A 140 14.78 -4.71 -12.20
CA THR A 140 15.30 -5.11 -13.52
C THR A 140 14.23 -5.65 -14.47
N LEU A 141 13.07 -5.02 -14.44
CA LEU A 141 11.96 -5.37 -15.34
C LEU A 141 12.07 -4.68 -16.70
#